data_404e24eace326bc7c4e623f27fb46fd3
#
_entry.id   404e24eace326bc7c4e623f27fb46fd3
#
_cell.length_a   1.000
_cell.length_b   1.000
_cell.length_c   1.000
_cell.angle_alpha   90.00
_cell.angle_beta   90.00
_cell.angle_gamma   90.00
#
_symmetry.space_group_name_H-M   'P 1'
#
loop_
_entity.id
_entity.type
_entity.pdbx_description
1 polymer ?
#
loop_
_entity_poly.entity_id
_entity_poly.type
_entity_poly.pdbx_seq_one_letter_code
_entity_poly.pdbx_strand_id
1 'polypeptide(L)'
;IVFYTFMGGFLAVAWTDFVQGWIMLITLVVLPLVTLSVLGGWEGMTETIANQTSNNQAALLLNPTGGRTGWTLLAGILGGFGVGFGYAGQPHLLARYMSIRSVGDITKSRSIAISWAVLAYGGAVLMGIVALAYFGPNYFTDPELMMPELAKRMFPSWFAGILICGALAAMMSTADSQLLVTTSSISEDVYHQSINPEAKQADLVKLSRIVTLIIGVVAIFL
;
A
#
# COMPACT_ATOMS: atom_id res chain seq x y z
N ILE A 1 -6.12 14.73 -3.93
CA ILE A 1 -4.76 14.76 -3.38
C ILE A 1 -4.21 16.18 -3.45
N VAL A 2 -3.94 16.74 -4.63
CA VAL A 2 -3.27 18.04 -4.83
C VAL A 2 -3.88 19.16 -4.00
N PHE A 3 -5.22 19.22 -3.91
CA PHE A 3 -5.93 20.27 -3.18
C PHE A 3 -5.60 20.28 -1.68
N TYR A 4 -5.71 19.16 -0.98
CA TYR A 4 -5.46 19.13 0.45
C TYR A 4 -3.96 19.19 0.79
N THR A 5 -3.08 18.64 -0.07
CA THR A 5 -1.63 18.78 0.08
C THR A 5 -1.19 20.25 -0.07
N PHE A 6 -1.75 20.96 -1.05
CA PHE A 6 -1.55 22.38 -1.25
C PHE A 6 -1.99 23.22 -0.05
N MET A 7 -3.15 22.93 0.53
CA MET A 7 -3.72 23.67 1.65
C MET A 7 -3.03 23.39 2.98
N GLY A 8 -2.79 22.12 3.29
CA GLY A 8 -2.38 21.69 4.62
C GLY A 8 -0.97 21.12 4.73
N GLY A 9 -0.27 20.92 3.61
CA GLY A 9 1.10 20.42 3.58
C GLY A 9 1.28 19.08 4.33
N PHE A 10 2.43 18.92 4.99
CA PHE A 10 2.79 17.69 5.70
C PHE A 10 1.74 17.24 6.75
N LEU A 11 1.17 18.19 7.49
CA LEU A 11 0.20 17.83 8.55
C LEU A 11 -1.09 17.26 7.97
N ALA A 12 -1.59 17.81 6.87
CA ALA A 12 -2.78 17.28 6.21
C ALA A 12 -2.51 15.88 5.65
N VAL A 13 -1.37 15.68 4.99
CA VAL A 13 -0.95 14.37 4.47
C VAL A 13 -0.84 13.35 5.62
N ALA A 14 -0.23 13.70 6.75
CA ALA A 14 -0.09 12.79 7.87
C ALA A 14 -1.45 12.35 8.46
N TRP A 15 -2.44 13.26 8.55
CA TRP A 15 -3.78 12.94 9.02
C TRP A 15 -4.58 12.10 8.00
N THR A 16 -4.50 12.44 6.73
CA THR A 16 -5.15 11.64 5.68
C THR A 16 -4.56 10.23 5.62
N ASP A 17 -3.24 10.08 5.68
CA ASP A 17 -2.55 8.80 5.72
C ASP A 17 -2.97 7.94 6.92
N PHE A 18 -3.15 8.56 8.08
CA PHE A 18 -3.61 7.84 9.27
C PHE A 18 -5.01 7.24 9.06
N VAL A 19 -5.95 8.02 8.53
CA VAL A 19 -7.31 7.53 8.23
C VAL A 19 -7.29 6.48 7.13
N GLN A 20 -6.56 6.73 6.06
CA GLN A 20 -6.38 5.82 4.93
C GLN A 20 -5.74 4.50 5.37
N GLY A 21 -4.74 4.55 6.25
CA GLY A 21 -4.09 3.37 6.80
C GLY A 21 -5.05 2.46 7.57
N TRP A 22 -6.02 3.02 8.30
CA TRP A 22 -7.05 2.23 8.96
C TRP A 22 -8.04 1.61 7.97
N ILE A 23 -8.49 2.35 6.95
CA ILE A 23 -9.38 1.82 5.92
C ILE A 23 -8.71 0.67 5.17
N MET A 24 -7.44 0.83 4.79
CA MET A 24 -6.63 -0.22 4.17
C MET A 24 -6.55 -1.47 5.05
N LEU A 25 -6.22 -1.31 6.33
CA LEU A 25 -6.06 -2.42 7.26
C LEU A 25 -7.38 -3.18 7.46
N ILE A 26 -8.49 -2.44 7.63
CA ILE A 26 -9.82 -3.06 7.73
C ILE A 26 -10.13 -3.87 6.47
N THR A 27 -9.89 -3.30 5.28
CA THR A 27 -10.12 -4.01 4.01
C THR A 27 -9.28 -5.27 3.92
N LEU A 28 -7.98 -5.18 4.18
CA LEU A 28 -7.04 -6.28 4.03
C LEU A 28 -7.21 -7.39 5.09
N VAL A 29 -7.83 -7.08 6.22
CA VAL A 29 -8.06 -8.07 7.28
C VAL A 29 -9.49 -8.61 7.22
N VAL A 30 -10.50 -7.74 7.16
CA VAL A 30 -11.90 -8.16 7.26
C VAL A 30 -12.36 -8.94 6.05
N LEU A 31 -12.06 -8.45 4.85
CA LEU A 31 -12.53 -9.08 3.61
C LEU A 31 -12.03 -10.52 3.45
N PRO A 32 -10.73 -10.82 3.58
CA PRO A 32 -10.27 -12.20 3.45
C PRO A 32 -10.73 -13.10 4.60
N LEU A 33 -10.84 -12.60 5.83
CA LEU A 33 -11.33 -13.41 6.96
C LEU A 33 -12.79 -13.78 6.81
N VAL A 34 -13.64 -12.86 6.37
CA VAL A 34 -15.05 -13.16 6.09
C VAL A 34 -15.16 -14.14 4.93
N THR A 35 -14.41 -13.95 3.86
CA THR A 35 -14.41 -14.90 2.73
C THR A 35 -13.93 -16.28 3.17
N LEU A 36 -12.90 -16.37 3.98
CA LEU A 36 -12.39 -17.61 4.54
C LEU A 36 -13.47 -18.33 5.37
N SER A 37 -14.23 -17.58 6.17
CA SER A 37 -15.32 -18.16 6.97
C SER A 37 -16.46 -18.71 6.08
N VAL A 38 -16.78 -18.02 4.99
CA VAL A 38 -17.78 -18.49 4.00
C VAL A 38 -17.34 -19.76 3.27
N LEU A 39 -16.03 -19.91 3.04
CA LEU A 39 -15.44 -21.12 2.43
C LEU A 39 -15.37 -22.33 3.38
N GLY A 40 -15.80 -22.19 4.64
CA GLY A 40 -15.67 -23.25 5.63
C GLY A 40 -14.32 -23.31 6.34
N GLY A 41 -13.63 -22.18 6.43
CA GLY A 41 -12.33 -22.05 7.05
C GLY A 41 -11.18 -22.53 6.16
N TRP A 42 -10.05 -22.82 6.78
CA TRP A 42 -8.85 -23.25 6.04
C TRP A 42 -9.04 -24.58 5.29
N GLU A 43 -9.68 -25.55 5.93
CA GLU A 43 -9.96 -26.86 5.31
C GLU A 43 -10.86 -26.73 4.09
N GLY A 44 -12.00 -26.05 4.22
CA GLY A 44 -12.93 -25.84 3.10
C GLY A 44 -12.30 -25.04 1.96
N MET A 45 -11.46 -24.06 2.26
CA MET A 45 -10.71 -23.30 1.25
C MET A 45 -9.74 -24.20 0.47
N THR A 46 -8.94 -25.03 1.16
CA THR A 46 -7.96 -25.92 0.51
C THR A 46 -8.64 -27.03 -0.30
N GLU A 47 -9.74 -27.57 0.20
CA GLU A 47 -10.57 -28.55 -0.52
C GLU A 47 -11.19 -27.93 -1.78
N THR A 48 -11.70 -26.71 -1.67
CA THR A 48 -12.27 -25.98 -2.83
C THR A 48 -11.23 -25.76 -3.92
N ILE A 49 -10.01 -25.33 -3.56
CA ILE A 49 -8.90 -25.17 -4.51
C ILE A 49 -8.55 -26.52 -5.15
N ALA A 50 -8.47 -27.60 -4.37
CA ALA A 50 -8.14 -28.92 -4.88
C ALA A 50 -9.19 -29.43 -5.87
N ASN A 51 -10.47 -29.19 -5.61
CA ASN A 51 -11.59 -29.63 -6.48
C ASN A 51 -11.69 -28.80 -7.77
N GLN A 52 -11.28 -27.52 -7.74
CA GLN A 52 -11.33 -26.63 -8.91
C GLN A 52 -10.10 -26.73 -9.82
N THR A 53 -9.06 -27.41 -9.36
CA THR A 53 -7.75 -27.41 -10.01
C THR A 53 -7.23 -28.85 -10.11
N SER A 54 -6.42 -29.16 -11.12
CA SER A 54 -5.76 -30.48 -11.14
C SER A 54 -4.84 -30.63 -9.92
N ASN A 55 -4.72 -31.85 -9.38
CA ASN A 55 -3.92 -32.11 -8.17
C ASN A 55 -2.51 -31.50 -8.20
N ASN A 56 -1.85 -31.51 -9.37
CA ASN A 56 -0.52 -30.93 -9.53
C ASN A 56 -0.53 -29.39 -9.44
N GLN A 57 -1.54 -28.73 -9.96
CA GLN A 57 -1.67 -27.27 -9.89
C GLN A 57 -2.10 -26.82 -8.48
N ALA A 58 -3.00 -27.53 -7.82
CA ALA A 58 -3.39 -27.25 -6.44
C ALA A 58 -2.18 -27.31 -5.51
N ALA A 59 -1.33 -28.33 -5.66
CA ALA A 59 -0.09 -28.46 -4.89
C ALA A 59 0.89 -27.29 -5.13
N LEU A 60 0.95 -26.76 -6.35
CA LEU A 60 1.79 -25.60 -6.67
C LEU A 60 1.22 -24.29 -6.10
N LEU A 61 -0.10 -24.08 -6.19
CA LEU A 61 -0.76 -22.86 -5.70
C LEU A 61 -0.72 -22.75 -4.17
N LEU A 62 -0.79 -23.87 -3.46
CA LEU A 62 -0.69 -23.92 -2.00
C LEU A 62 0.74 -24.03 -1.48
N ASN A 63 1.72 -24.18 -2.37
CA ASN A 63 3.12 -24.28 -1.99
C ASN A 63 3.74 -22.87 -1.81
N PRO A 64 4.28 -22.52 -0.62
CA PRO A 64 4.91 -21.23 -0.38
C PRO A 64 6.04 -20.87 -1.35
N THR A 65 6.71 -21.88 -1.93
CA THR A 65 7.78 -21.67 -2.91
C THR A 65 7.26 -21.61 -4.36
N GLY A 66 5.96 -21.87 -4.59
CA GLY A 66 5.40 -21.99 -5.93
C GLY A 66 6.08 -23.07 -6.78
N GLY A 67 6.61 -24.12 -6.14
CA GLY A 67 7.35 -25.20 -6.79
C GLY A 67 8.78 -24.84 -7.22
N ARG A 68 9.27 -23.64 -6.89
CA ARG A 68 10.65 -23.23 -7.18
C ARG A 68 11.61 -23.97 -6.26
N THR A 69 12.74 -24.42 -6.82
CA THR A 69 13.79 -25.13 -6.08
C THR A 69 15.19 -24.62 -6.50
N GLY A 70 16.20 -24.90 -5.68
CA GLY A 70 17.59 -24.56 -6.02
C GLY A 70 17.79 -23.06 -6.28
N TRP A 71 18.48 -22.74 -7.36
CA TRP A 71 18.82 -21.36 -7.72
C TRP A 71 17.63 -20.46 -8.01
N THR A 72 16.54 -20.99 -8.54
CA THR A 72 15.33 -20.20 -8.82
C THR A 72 14.61 -19.77 -7.55
N LEU A 73 14.62 -20.62 -6.51
CA LEU A 73 14.10 -20.27 -5.19
C LEU A 73 14.98 -19.20 -4.53
N LEU A 74 16.32 -19.42 -4.55
CA LEU A 74 17.27 -18.47 -3.98
C LEU A 74 17.17 -17.09 -4.66
N ALA A 75 17.08 -17.05 -5.98
CA ALA A 75 16.90 -15.81 -6.74
C ALA A 75 15.59 -15.10 -6.37
N GLY A 76 14.49 -15.84 -6.16
CA GLY A 76 13.24 -15.28 -5.71
C GLY A 76 13.31 -14.67 -4.30
N ILE A 77 13.99 -15.35 -3.38
CA ILE A 77 14.22 -14.85 -2.02
C ILE A 77 15.10 -13.60 -2.05
N LEU A 78 16.23 -13.64 -2.76
CA LEU A 78 17.14 -12.49 -2.88
C LEU A 78 16.46 -11.30 -3.57
N GLY A 79 15.61 -11.54 -4.58
CA GLY A 79 14.82 -10.50 -5.22
C GLY A 79 13.87 -9.82 -4.23
N GLY A 80 13.20 -10.61 -3.37
CA GLY A 80 12.36 -10.08 -2.29
C GLY A 80 13.14 -9.22 -1.29
N PHE A 81 14.33 -9.65 -0.90
CA PHE A 81 15.21 -8.84 -0.05
C PHE A 81 15.67 -7.55 -0.76
N GLY A 82 15.93 -7.59 -2.06
CA GLY A 82 16.29 -6.42 -2.86
C GLY A 82 15.23 -5.32 -2.78
N VAL A 83 13.94 -5.68 -2.85
CA VAL A 83 12.82 -4.75 -2.63
C VAL A 83 12.87 -4.15 -1.22
N GLY A 84 13.10 -4.99 -0.20
CA GLY A 84 13.19 -4.53 1.20
C GLY A 84 14.32 -3.53 1.42
N PHE A 85 15.49 -3.75 0.84
CA PHE A 85 16.62 -2.81 0.93
C PHE A 85 16.32 -1.50 0.20
N GLY A 86 15.72 -1.54 -1.00
CA GLY A 86 15.31 -0.34 -1.74
C GLY A 86 14.28 0.49 -0.98
N TYR A 87 13.38 -0.19 -0.25
CA TYR A 87 12.33 0.47 0.53
C TYR A 87 12.90 1.35 1.65
N ALA A 88 13.98 0.93 2.31
CA ALA A 88 14.62 1.69 3.38
C ALA A 88 15.21 3.05 2.91
N GLY A 89 15.55 3.18 1.63
CA GLY A 89 16.09 4.40 1.04
C GLY A 89 15.05 5.35 0.44
N GLN A 90 13.76 5.05 0.53
CA GLN A 90 12.74 5.88 -0.10
C GLN A 90 12.55 7.21 0.63
N PRO A 91 12.66 8.37 -0.06
CA PRO A 91 12.68 9.70 0.58
C PRO A 91 11.42 10.01 1.39
N HIS A 92 10.24 9.56 0.93
CA HIS A 92 8.99 9.80 1.64
C HIS A 92 8.89 9.03 2.98
N LEU A 93 9.58 7.91 3.12
CA LEU A 93 9.70 7.21 4.41
C LEU A 93 10.68 7.92 5.33
N LEU A 94 11.83 8.34 4.79
CA LEU A 94 12.83 9.07 5.56
C LEU A 94 12.27 10.37 6.11
N ALA A 95 11.54 11.15 5.33
CA ALA A 95 10.87 12.37 5.77
C ALA A 95 9.96 12.16 6.98
N ARG A 96 9.23 11.04 7.02
CA ARG A 96 8.39 10.67 8.17
C ARG A 96 9.19 10.33 9.41
N TYR A 97 10.29 9.58 9.28
CA TYR A 97 11.17 9.31 10.42
C TYR A 97 11.84 10.57 10.95
N MET A 98 12.25 11.48 10.07
CA MET A 98 12.83 12.78 10.46
C MET A 98 11.85 13.70 11.17
N SER A 99 10.55 13.54 10.95
CA SER A 99 9.49 14.33 11.59
C SER A 99 9.08 13.79 12.99
N ILE A 100 9.64 12.68 13.45
CA ILE A 100 9.32 12.10 14.77
C ILE A 100 9.90 13.00 15.88
N ARG A 101 9.07 13.27 16.90
CA ARG A 101 9.37 14.24 17.96
C ARG A 101 10.58 13.86 18.82
N SER A 102 10.78 12.59 19.11
CA SER A 102 11.87 12.12 19.96
C SER A 102 12.43 10.76 19.51
N VAL A 103 13.70 10.51 19.82
CA VAL A 103 14.35 9.24 19.53
C VAL A 103 13.63 8.06 20.21
N GLY A 104 13.06 8.27 21.40
CA GLY A 104 12.30 7.25 22.12
C GLY A 104 11.01 6.84 21.40
N ASP A 105 10.39 7.76 20.64
CA ASP A 105 9.18 7.47 19.90
C ASP A 105 9.45 6.71 18.59
N ILE A 106 10.69 6.71 18.10
CA ILE A 106 11.10 5.90 16.91
C ILE A 106 10.84 4.41 17.18
N THR A 107 11.16 3.92 18.38
CA THR A 107 10.93 2.50 18.72
C THR A 107 9.45 2.15 18.73
N LYS A 108 8.59 3.02 19.23
CA LYS A 108 7.13 2.84 19.21
C LYS A 108 6.60 2.87 17.78
N SER A 109 7.01 3.87 17.02
CA SER A 109 6.65 4.03 15.61
C SER A 109 7.03 2.78 14.79
N ARG A 110 8.25 2.28 14.98
CA ARG A 110 8.72 1.05 14.33
C ARG A 110 7.85 -0.16 14.69
N SER A 111 7.51 -0.34 15.97
CA SER A 111 6.67 -1.47 16.40
C SER A 111 5.28 -1.40 15.78
N ILE A 112 4.67 -0.23 15.76
CA ILE A 112 3.36 -0.01 15.12
C ILE A 112 3.45 -0.30 13.61
N ALA A 113 4.47 0.24 12.94
CA ALA A 113 4.66 0.04 11.49
C ALA A 113 4.88 -1.44 11.13
N ILE A 114 5.69 -2.17 11.91
CA ILE A 114 5.91 -3.60 11.68
C ILE A 114 4.61 -4.38 11.91
N SER A 115 3.89 -4.12 13.00
CA SER A 115 2.62 -4.80 13.27
C SER A 115 1.60 -4.55 12.17
N TRP A 116 1.49 -3.30 11.72
CA TRP A 116 0.62 -2.93 10.60
C TRP A 116 1.03 -3.65 9.31
N ALA A 117 2.32 -3.66 8.98
CA ALA A 117 2.85 -4.31 7.79
C ALA A 117 2.58 -5.82 7.78
N VAL A 118 2.80 -6.51 8.91
CA VAL A 118 2.53 -7.95 9.03
C VAL A 118 1.05 -8.26 8.79
N LEU A 119 0.15 -7.47 9.37
CA LEU A 119 -1.29 -7.65 9.19
C LEU A 119 -1.71 -7.33 7.75
N ALA A 120 -1.21 -6.23 7.18
CA ALA A 120 -1.57 -5.80 5.83
C ALA A 120 -1.06 -6.76 4.75
N TYR A 121 0.22 -7.13 4.79
CA TYR A 121 0.79 -8.08 3.82
C TYR A 121 0.23 -9.49 4.00
N GLY A 122 0.06 -9.95 5.25
CA GLY A 122 -0.58 -11.23 5.54
C GLY A 122 -2.02 -11.28 5.03
N GLY A 123 -2.77 -10.20 5.24
CA GLY A 123 -4.13 -10.06 4.73
C GLY A 123 -4.19 -10.00 3.21
N ALA A 124 -3.26 -9.31 2.56
CA ALA A 124 -3.19 -9.25 1.09
C ALA A 124 -2.89 -10.62 0.46
N VAL A 125 -1.95 -11.37 1.04
CA VAL A 125 -1.66 -12.75 0.60
C VAL A 125 -2.88 -13.66 0.81
N LEU A 126 -3.49 -13.59 1.99
CA LEU A 126 -4.69 -14.37 2.29
C LEU A 126 -5.84 -14.02 1.34
N MET A 127 -6.02 -12.73 1.04
CA MET A 127 -7.04 -12.26 0.08
C MET A 127 -6.86 -12.89 -1.29
N GLY A 128 -5.64 -12.97 -1.81
CA GLY A 128 -5.37 -13.64 -3.08
C GLY A 128 -5.76 -15.11 -3.06
N ILE A 129 -5.43 -15.83 -1.97
CA ILE A 129 -5.72 -17.26 -1.84
C ILE A 129 -7.23 -17.52 -1.68
N VAL A 130 -7.93 -16.77 -0.83
CA VAL A 130 -9.37 -16.94 -0.63
C VAL A 130 -10.19 -16.54 -1.87
N ALA A 131 -9.73 -15.53 -2.60
CA ALA A 131 -10.37 -15.13 -3.84
C ALA A 131 -10.18 -16.20 -4.95
N LEU A 132 -8.99 -16.80 -5.03
CA LEU A 132 -8.76 -17.93 -5.91
C LEU A 132 -9.69 -19.11 -5.58
N ALA A 133 -9.84 -19.43 -4.29
CA ALA A 133 -10.77 -20.48 -3.85
C ALA A 133 -12.22 -20.14 -4.17
N TYR A 134 -12.63 -18.89 -3.99
CA TYR A 134 -14.01 -18.47 -4.17
C TYR A 134 -14.44 -18.38 -5.64
N PHE A 135 -13.60 -17.82 -6.50
CA PHE A 135 -13.91 -17.59 -7.91
C PHE A 135 -13.39 -18.70 -8.83
N GLY A 136 -12.38 -19.42 -8.43
CA GLY A 136 -11.68 -20.40 -9.25
C GLY A 136 -10.56 -19.79 -10.12
N PRO A 137 -9.69 -20.65 -10.66
CA PRO A 137 -8.61 -20.22 -11.53
C PRO A 137 -9.18 -19.66 -12.86
N ASN A 138 -8.52 -18.62 -13.37
CA ASN A 138 -8.88 -17.97 -14.65
C ASN A 138 -10.28 -17.31 -14.71
N TYR A 139 -10.92 -17.03 -13.58
CA TYR A 139 -12.20 -16.33 -13.54
C TYR A 139 -12.06 -14.88 -14.04
N PHE A 140 -10.98 -14.21 -13.66
CA PHE A 140 -10.72 -12.84 -14.05
C PHE A 140 -9.78 -12.75 -15.24
N THR A 141 -10.17 -11.98 -16.26
CA THR A 141 -9.26 -11.54 -17.33
C THR A 141 -8.25 -10.53 -16.78
N ASP A 142 -8.70 -9.67 -15.86
CA ASP A 142 -7.90 -8.69 -15.15
C ASP A 142 -7.91 -9.03 -13.65
N PRO A 143 -6.78 -9.51 -13.07
CA PRO A 143 -6.69 -9.85 -11.66
C PRO A 143 -6.93 -8.67 -10.70
N GLU A 144 -6.79 -7.43 -11.15
CA GLU A 144 -7.00 -6.24 -10.31
C GLU A 144 -8.48 -6.09 -9.90
N LEU A 145 -9.40 -6.63 -10.67
CA LEU A 145 -10.83 -6.63 -10.37
C LEU A 145 -11.23 -7.60 -9.24
N MET A 146 -10.33 -8.47 -8.81
CA MET A 146 -10.59 -9.52 -7.83
C MET A 146 -11.09 -8.97 -6.49
N MET A 147 -10.40 -7.97 -5.93
CA MET A 147 -10.75 -7.42 -4.62
C MET A 147 -12.09 -6.65 -4.64
N PRO A 148 -12.36 -5.74 -5.59
CA PRO A 148 -13.65 -5.09 -5.70
C PRO A 148 -14.82 -6.06 -5.90
N GLU A 149 -14.64 -7.07 -6.73
CA GLU A 149 -15.70 -8.07 -6.97
C GLU A 149 -15.95 -8.94 -5.73
N LEU A 150 -14.88 -9.35 -5.04
CA LEU A 150 -15.01 -10.09 -3.78
C LEU A 150 -15.74 -9.27 -2.72
N ALA A 151 -15.43 -7.99 -2.58
CA ALA A 151 -16.11 -7.09 -1.65
C ALA A 151 -17.61 -6.99 -1.94
N LYS A 152 -18.00 -6.85 -3.21
CA LYS A 152 -19.40 -6.80 -3.64
C LYS A 152 -20.17 -8.10 -3.39
N ARG A 153 -19.49 -9.25 -3.47
CA ARG A 153 -20.08 -10.56 -3.21
C ARG A 153 -20.28 -10.86 -1.73
N MET A 154 -19.33 -10.39 -0.90
CA MET A 154 -19.31 -10.70 0.53
C MET A 154 -20.13 -9.73 1.37
N PHE A 155 -20.35 -8.50 0.90
CA PHE A 155 -20.93 -7.42 1.72
C PHE A 155 -22.02 -6.65 1.01
N PRO A 156 -22.95 -6.02 1.78
CA PRO A 156 -23.90 -5.04 1.25
C PRO A 156 -23.17 -3.88 0.53
N SER A 157 -23.79 -3.32 -0.49
CA SER A 157 -23.16 -2.34 -1.41
C SER A 157 -22.51 -1.15 -0.69
N TRP A 158 -23.11 -0.64 0.40
CA TRP A 158 -22.55 0.47 1.16
C TRP A 158 -21.24 0.10 1.85
N PHE A 159 -21.14 -1.11 2.42
CA PHE A 159 -19.93 -1.57 3.09
C PHE A 159 -18.86 -2.01 2.09
N ALA A 160 -19.28 -2.68 1.01
CA ALA A 160 -18.38 -3.00 -0.11
C ALA A 160 -17.72 -1.73 -0.68
N GLY A 161 -18.47 -0.62 -0.79
CA GLY A 161 -17.92 0.68 -1.18
C GLY A 161 -16.80 1.16 -0.24
N ILE A 162 -16.97 1.03 1.08
CA ILE A 162 -15.94 1.38 2.07
C ILE A 162 -14.69 0.51 1.87
N LEU A 163 -14.84 -0.80 1.66
CA LEU A 163 -13.71 -1.68 1.43
C LEU A 163 -12.97 -1.36 0.12
N ILE A 164 -13.70 -1.02 -0.95
CA ILE A 164 -13.09 -0.60 -2.21
C ILE A 164 -12.30 0.70 -2.03
N CYS A 165 -12.78 1.63 -1.18
CA CYS A 165 -12.00 2.81 -0.80
C CYS A 165 -10.64 2.46 -0.15
N GLY A 166 -10.47 1.25 0.41
CA GLY A 166 -9.18 0.79 0.92
C GLY A 166 -8.11 0.70 -0.16
N ALA A 167 -8.44 0.24 -1.37
CA ALA A 167 -7.50 0.24 -2.50
C ALA A 167 -7.16 1.67 -2.96
N LEU A 168 -8.18 2.53 -3.06
CA LEU A 168 -7.97 3.94 -3.38
C LEU A 168 -7.11 4.64 -2.33
N ALA A 169 -7.33 4.35 -1.05
CA ALA A 169 -6.55 4.86 0.06
C ALA A 169 -5.06 4.49 -0.06
N ALA A 170 -4.76 3.26 -0.48
CA ALA A 170 -3.37 2.81 -0.70
C ALA A 170 -2.67 3.62 -1.80
N MET A 171 -3.35 3.86 -2.92
CA MET A 171 -2.81 4.67 -4.01
C MET A 171 -2.65 6.14 -3.59
N MET A 172 -3.64 6.70 -2.90
CA MET A 172 -3.63 8.10 -2.48
C MET A 172 -2.53 8.39 -1.47
N SER A 173 -2.33 7.54 -0.45
CA SER A 173 -1.30 7.72 0.58
C SER A 173 0.13 7.68 0.03
N THR A 174 0.34 6.95 -1.04
CA THR A 174 1.63 6.91 -1.72
C THR A 174 1.83 8.15 -2.59
N ALA A 175 0.82 8.52 -3.38
CA ALA A 175 0.89 9.65 -4.30
C ALA A 175 1.07 10.99 -3.56
N ASP A 176 0.35 11.23 -2.46
CA ASP A 176 0.47 12.48 -1.70
C ASP A 176 1.82 12.59 -0.98
N SER A 177 2.33 11.49 -0.46
CA SER A 177 3.65 11.44 0.16
C SER A 177 4.78 11.72 -0.83
N GLN A 178 4.69 11.18 -2.04
CA GLN A 178 5.65 11.44 -3.12
C GLN A 178 5.55 12.88 -3.61
N LEU A 179 4.33 13.41 -3.75
CA LEU A 179 4.10 14.81 -4.12
C LEU A 179 4.72 15.76 -3.10
N LEU A 180 4.50 15.49 -1.81
CA LEU A 180 5.04 16.29 -0.71
C LEU A 180 6.58 16.33 -0.72
N VAL A 181 7.22 15.15 -0.85
CA VAL A 181 8.69 15.05 -0.85
C VAL A 181 9.28 15.73 -2.07
N THR A 182 8.72 15.50 -3.27
CA THR A 182 9.20 16.14 -4.49
C THR A 182 9.09 17.65 -4.39
N THR A 183 7.99 18.16 -3.85
CA THR A 183 7.78 19.58 -3.62
C THR A 183 8.79 20.14 -2.61
N SER A 184 9.04 19.43 -1.52
CA SER A 184 10.03 19.82 -0.50
C SER A 184 11.43 19.83 -1.07
N SER A 185 11.83 18.82 -1.84
CA SER A 185 13.15 18.80 -2.47
C SER A 185 13.37 19.98 -3.43
N ILE A 186 12.36 20.36 -4.19
CA ILE A 186 12.49 21.53 -5.08
C ILE A 186 12.58 22.84 -4.28
N SER A 187 11.77 23.00 -3.23
CA SER A 187 11.73 24.25 -2.48
C SER A 187 12.89 24.40 -1.50
N GLU A 188 13.27 23.32 -0.79
CA GLU A 188 14.32 23.37 0.23
C GLU A 188 15.70 23.06 -0.35
N ASP A 189 15.86 21.93 -1.05
CA ASP A 189 17.19 21.48 -1.47
C ASP A 189 17.68 22.27 -2.69
N VAL A 190 16.80 22.52 -3.68
CA VAL A 190 17.20 23.24 -4.88
C VAL A 190 17.12 24.75 -4.67
N TYR A 191 15.95 25.27 -4.31
CA TYR A 191 15.79 26.73 -4.26
C TYR A 191 16.48 27.35 -3.05
N HIS A 192 16.20 26.88 -1.83
CA HIS A 192 16.74 27.48 -0.61
C HIS A 192 18.25 27.24 -0.50
N GLN A 193 18.72 26.00 -0.66
CA GLN A 193 20.15 25.72 -0.45
C GLN A 193 21.05 26.15 -1.63
N SER A 194 20.54 26.07 -2.88
CA SER A 194 21.40 26.28 -4.05
C SER A 194 21.20 27.63 -4.74
N ILE A 195 19.98 28.22 -4.68
CA ILE A 195 19.65 29.45 -5.44
C ILE A 195 19.57 30.67 -4.51
N ASN A 196 18.83 30.57 -3.41
CA ASN A 196 18.62 31.67 -2.50
C ASN A 196 18.66 31.24 -1.01
N PRO A 197 19.86 31.11 -0.42
CA PRO A 197 20.03 30.72 0.99
C PRO A 197 19.42 31.69 2.02
N GLU A 198 19.13 32.91 1.62
CA GLU A 198 18.52 33.93 2.50
C GLU A 198 16.99 34.00 2.32
N ALA A 199 16.38 33.08 1.59
CA ALA A 199 14.94 33.07 1.36
C ALA A 199 14.17 32.99 2.68
N LYS A 200 13.14 33.82 2.82
CA LYS A 200 12.27 33.78 4.00
C LYS A 200 11.37 32.57 3.96
N GLN A 201 11.08 32.01 5.12
CA GLN A 201 10.17 30.83 5.25
C GLN A 201 8.80 31.02 4.55
N ALA A 202 8.28 32.25 4.56
CA ALA A 202 7.03 32.57 3.87
C ALA A 202 7.12 32.41 2.34
N ASP A 203 8.29 32.69 1.76
CA ASP A 203 8.51 32.56 0.32
C ASP A 203 8.71 31.09 -0.07
N LEU A 204 9.38 30.29 0.78
CA LEU A 204 9.52 28.85 0.61
C LEU A 204 8.17 28.15 0.64
N VAL A 205 7.29 28.52 1.58
CA VAL A 205 5.91 28.00 1.63
C VAL A 205 5.11 28.35 0.37
N LYS A 206 5.23 29.58 -0.13
CA LYS A 206 4.57 29.98 -1.39
C LYS A 206 5.11 29.18 -2.57
N LEU A 207 6.44 29.03 -2.65
CA LEU A 207 7.09 28.26 -3.71
C LEU A 207 6.63 26.79 -3.66
N SER A 208 6.65 26.16 -2.49
CA SER A 208 6.16 24.78 -2.29
C SER A 208 4.73 24.62 -2.79
N ARG A 209 3.84 25.56 -2.49
CA ARG A 209 2.45 25.51 -2.98
C ARG A 209 2.36 25.59 -4.50
N ILE A 210 3.10 26.48 -5.12
CA ILE A 210 3.14 26.63 -6.59
C ILE A 210 3.67 25.35 -7.22
N VAL A 211 4.77 24.80 -6.71
CA VAL A 211 5.38 23.56 -7.17
C VAL A 211 4.40 22.38 -7.03
N THR A 212 3.69 22.28 -5.90
CA THR A 212 2.64 21.25 -5.70
C THR A 212 1.58 21.30 -6.80
N LEU A 213 1.10 22.50 -7.16
CA LEU A 213 0.11 22.67 -8.23
C LEU A 213 0.68 22.27 -9.60
N ILE A 214 1.90 22.72 -9.91
CA ILE A 214 2.55 22.41 -11.19
C ILE A 214 2.73 20.90 -11.33
N ILE A 215 3.31 20.23 -10.32
CA ILE A 215 3.52 18.78 -10.35
C ILE A 215 2.18 18.04 -10.43
N GLY A 216 1.18 18.49 -9.68
CA GLY A 216 -0.16 17.91 -9.71
C GLY A 216 -0.81 18.02 -11.10
N VAL A 217 -0.66 19.15 -11.77
CA VAL A 217 -1.16 19.34 -13.14
C VAL A 217 -0.38 18.45 -14.13
N VAL A 218 0.95 18.42 -14.04
CA VAL A 218 1.78 17.57 -14.91
C VAL A 218 1.41 16.09 -14.75
N ALA A 219 1.20 15.63 -13.52
CA ALA A 219 0.82 14.25 -13.23
C ALA A 219 -0.56 13.83 -13.78
N ILE A 220 -1.44 14.79 -14.10
CA ILE A 220 -2.74 14.49 -14.75
C ILE A 220 -2.58 14.23 -16.25
N PHE A 221 -1.54 14.82 -16.87
CA PHE A 221 -1.30 14.72 -18.32
C PHE A 221 -0.28 13.63 -18.71
N LEU A 222 0.36 12.97 -17.73
CA LEU A 222 1.25 11.82 -17.91
C LEU A 222 0.50 10.49 -17.76
#